data_08a588d28321c83bd0d829b76c259f4d
#
_entry.id   08a588d28321c83bd0d829b76c259f4d
#
_cell.length_a   1.000
_cell.length_b   1.000
_cell.length_c   1.000
_cell.angle_alpha   90.00
_cell.angle_beta   90.00
_cell.angle_gamma   90.00
#
_symmetry.space_group_name_H-M   'P 1'
#
loop_
_entity.id
_entity.type
_entity.pdbx_description
1 polymer ?
#
loop_
_entity_poly.entity_id
_entity_poly.type
_entity_poly.pdbx_seq_one_letter_code
_entity_poly.pdbx_strand_id
1 'polypeptide(L)'
;MNTTVEQPEVVQLPAEEPVVPPARNRRVAAQRVREARDRLTSTSGTRPAFDRELLRQYAQTRQSASYVVMLLVFATGVLFGVTVQPVFAAAWTFGTLLVHGIIVHTCTKYLNEPAFAGSTRKWRVRFVLLDLIYGLCWTTILIHPAGYDLVSSNFMMFMMLLIVAVSSMLASSLPIAAFAATAPVTAAIAVNFIMRGTFDAYILALLAIATEGYFALLAHRLHSTTLATLEARAEKDALIGELEQSKAISDEARHRAESANVAKSRFLAQMSHELRTPLNAILGFSEVMK
;
A
#
# COMPACT_ATOMS: atom_id res chain seq x y z
N MET A 1 38.25 33.24 74.81
CA MET A 1 37.07 33.60 73.94
C MET A 1 37.14 32.76 72.71
N ASN A 2 36.49 31.59 72.76
CA ASN A 2 36.38 30.70 71.63
C ASN A 2 35.00 30.91 71.03
N THR A 3 34.93 31.47 69.85
CA THR A 3 33.72 31.58 69.06
C THR A 3 33.66 30.36 68.06
N THR A 4 32.84 29.42 68.43
CA THR A 4 32.48 28.26 67.57
C THR A 4 31.56 28.78 66.46
N VAL A 5 32.02 28.68 65.20
CA VAL A 5 31.22 28.99 64.01
C VAL A 5 30.40 27.74 63.71
N GLU A 6 29.08 27.81 63.88
CA GLU A 6 28.15 26.84 63.45
C GLU A 6 28.11 26.83 61.91
N GLN A 7 28.41 25.67 61.30
CA GLN A 7 28.21 25.44 59.87
C GLN A 7 26.68 25.21 59.56
N PRO A 8 26.14 25.82 58.53
CA PRO A 8 24.75 25.60 58.17
C PRO A 8 24.53 24.15 57.68
N GLU A 9 23.51 23.53 58.26
CA GLU A 9 23.01 22.22 57.94
C GLU A 9 22.53 22.20 56.48
N VAL A 10 23.21 21.41 55.61
CA VAL A 10 22.83 21.22 54.23
C VAL A 10 21.60 20.32 54.21
N VAL A 11 20.42 20.93 54.02
CA VAL A 11 19.18 20.21 53.77
C VAL A 11 19.34 19.46 52.45
N GLN A 12 19.58 18.16 52.54
CA GLN A 12 19.52 17.26 51.37
C GLN A 12 18.06 17.16 50.92
N LEU A 13 17.75 17.85 49.81
CA LEU A 13 16.49 17.62 49.07
C LEU A 13 16.42 16.14 48.68
N PRO A 14 15.30 15.45 48.91
CA PRO A 14 15.14 14.07 48.45
C PRO A 14 15.32 14.03 46.93
N ALA A 15 16.18 13.12 46.48
CA ALA A 15 16.39 12.87 45.06
C ALA A 15 15.03 12.54 44.42
N GLU A 16 14.59 13.40 43.51
CA GLU A 16 13.39 13.11 42.70
C GLU A 16 13.62 11.78 41.97
N GLU A 17 12.88 10.74 42.40
CA GLU A 17 12.83 9.47 41.64
C GLU A 17 12.39 9.80 40.21
N PRO A 18 13.09 9.28 39.18
CA PRO A 18 12.74 9.54 37.80
C PRO A 18 11.32 9.03 37.60
N VAL A 19 10.37 9.94 37.31
CA VAL A 19 8.97 9.63 36.97
C VAL A 19 8.95 8.74 35.75
N VAL A 20 8.89 7.43 35.99
CA VAL A 20 8.80 6.42 34.95
C VAL A 20 7.39 6.52 34.33
N PRO A 21 7.25 7.01 33.11
CA PRO A 21 5.92 7.16 32.50
C PRO A 21 5.19 5.82 32.46
N PRO A 22 3.87 5.81 32.67
CA PRO A 22 3.08 4.57 32.71
C PRO A 22 3.32 3.74 31.44
N ALA A 23 3.33 2.41 31.56
CA ALA A 23 3.70 1.45 30.51
C ALA A 23 2.94 1.70 29.17
N ARG A 24 1.76 2.28 29.22
CA ARG A 24 0.96 2.71 28.07
C ARG A 24 1.66 3.81 27.26
N ASN A 25 2.26 4.81 27.92
CA ASN A 25 2.96 5.91 27.23
C ASN A 25 4.27 5.44 26.59
N ARG A 26 4.96 4.48 27.18
CA ARG A 26 6.17 3.87 26.60
C ARG A 26 5.86 3.09 25.32
N ARG A 27 4.75 2.35 25.29
CA ARG A 27 4.31 1.60 24.10
C ARG A 27 3.95 2.55 22.96
N VAL A 28 3.19 3.60 23.23
CA VAL A 28 2.84 4.63 22.24
C VAL A 28 4.07 5.35 21.70
N ALA A 29 5.02 5.72 22.57
CA ALA A 29 6.27 6.33 22.14
C ALA A 29 7.13 5.38 21.29
N ALA A 30 7.25 4.11 21.68
CA ALA A 30 7.97 3.09 20.90
C ALA A 30 7.31 2.83 19.54
N GLN A 31 5.99 2.86 19.48
CA GLN A 31 5.25 2.72 18.23
C GLN A 31 5.50 3.91 17.30
N ARG A 32 5.43 5.16 17.80
CA ARG A 32 5.75 6.37 17.02
C ARG A 32 7.18 6.38 16.49
N VAL A 33 8.14 5.92 17.29
CA VAL A 33 9.55 5.80 16.85
C VAL A 33 9.70 4.74 15.76
N ARG A 34 9.02 3.60 15.87
CA ARG A 34 8.99 2.58 14.80
C ARG A 34 8.36 3.12 13.53
N GLU A 35 7.21 3.78 13.62
CA GLU A 35 6.54 4.39 12.47
C GLU A 35 7.40 5.48 11.80
N ALA A 36 8.07 6.34 12.57
CA ALA A 36 8.99 7.32 12.03
C ALA A 36 10.20 6.67 11.35
N ARG A 37 10.79 5.63 11.94
CA ARG A 37 11.86 4.85 11.34
C ARG A 37 11.43 4.17 10.05
N ASP A 38 10.24 3.56 10.03
CA ASP A 38 9.69 2.88 8.86
C ASP A 38 9.43 3.86 7.72
N ARG A 39 8.97 5.08 8.01
CA ARG A 39 8.83 6.15 7.01
C ARG A 39 10.17 6.58 6.43
N LEU A 40 11.20 6.72 7.26
CA LEU A 40 12.54 7.12 6.82
C LEU A 40 13.25 6.03 5.99
N THR A 41 12.94 4.75 6.20
CA THR A 41 13.55 3.63 5.48
C THR A 41 12.78 3.23 4.22
N SER A 42 11.58 3.76 3.99
CA SER A 42 10.81 3.49 2.78
C SER A 42 11.31 4.32 1.60
N THR A 43 11.29 3.74 0.41
CA THR A 43 11.71 4.41 -0.83
C THR A 43 10.67 5.43 -1.33
N SER A 44 9.43 5.35 -0.84
CA SER A 44 8.31 6.25 -1.16
C SER A 44 7.96 7.22 -0.02
N GLY A 45 8.74 7.22 1.09
CA GLY A 45 8.41 7.99 2.30
C GLY A 45 7.26 7.39 3.12
N THR A 46 6.78 6.21 2.74
CA THR A 46 5.69 5.45 3.39
C THR A 46 6.25 4.23 4.13
N ARG A 47 5.40 3.47 4.83
CA ARG A 47 5.83 2.24 5.50
C ARG A 47 6.33 1.21 4.47
N PRO A 48 7.45 0.50 4.70
CA PRO A 48 7.98 -0.52 3.76
C PRO A 48 6.97 -1.61 3.39
N ALA A 49 5.98 -1.86 4.25
CA ALA A 49 4.88 -2.78 3.97
C ALA A 49 3.99 -2.28 2.82
N PHE A 50 3.75 -0.97 2.71
CA PHE A 50 2.96 -0.38 1.64
C PHE A 50 3.69 -0.42 0.30
N ASP A 51 5.01 -0.20 0.27
CA ASP A 51 5.81 -0.36 -0.94
C ASP A 51 5.67 -1.76 -1.54
N ARG A 52 5.63 -2.78 -0.68
CA ARG A 52 5.44 -4.18 -1.11
C ARG A 52 4.03 -4.43 -1.63
N GLU A 53 3.04 -3.90 -0.95
CA GLU A 53 1.64 -4.05 -1.37
C GLU A 53 1.36 -3.34 -2.70
N LEU A 54 1.93 -2.14 -2.91
CA LEU A 54 1.87 -1.44 -4.20
C LEU A 54 2.49 -2.25 -5.35
N LEU A 55 3.65 -2.87 -5.12
CA LEU A 55 4.27 -3.75 -6.13
C LEU A 55 3.43 -5.02 -6.35
N ARG A 56 2.81 -5.57 -5.32
CA ARG A 56 1.91 -6.71 -5.44
C ARG A 56 0.69 -6.35 -6.27
N GLN A 57 0.07 -5.23 -6.00
CA GLN A 57 -1.07 -4.72 -6.77
C GLN A 57 -0.69 -4.46 -8.23
N TYR A 58 0.50 -3.86 -8.49
CA TYR A 58 1.03 -3.71 -9.83
C TYR A 58 1.12 -5.07 -10.56
N ALA A 59 1.74 -6.07 -9.92
CA ALA A 59 1.92 -7.39 -10.53
C ALA A 59 0.58 -8.11 -10.78
N GLN A 60 -0.38 -8.00 -9.86
CA GLN A 60 -1.73 -8.56 -10.02
C GLN A 60 -2.50 -7.90 -11.17
N THR A 61 -2.46 -6.55 -11.27
CA THR A 61 -3.13 -5.81 -12.34
C THR A 61 -2.54 -6.16 -13.69
N ARG A 62 -1.21 -6.25 -13.81
CA ARG A 62 -0.53 -6.67 -15.04
C ARG A 62 -0.89 -8.10 -15.45
N GLN A 63 -0.96 -9.02 -14.51
CA GLN A 63 -1.31 -10.41 -14.77
C GLN A 63 -2.78 -10.55 -15.20
N SER A 64 -3.71 -9.90 -14.53
CA SER A 64 -5.13 -9.98 -14.84
C SER A 64 -5.49 -9.36 -16.20
N ALA A 65 -4.79 -8.28 -16.59
CA ALA A 65 -5.00 -7.62 -17.89
C ALA A 65 -4.21 -8.25 -19.05
N SER A 66 -3.41 -9.29 -18.79
CA SER A 66 -2.46 -9.84 -19.78
C SER A 66 -3.12 -10.23 -21.09
N TYR A 67 -4.27 -10.90 -21.05
CA TYR A 67 -4.98 -11.34 -22.27
C TYR A 67 -5.45 -10.15 -23.12
N VAL A 68 -5.94 -9.09 -22.49
CA VAL A 68 -6.41 -7.88 -23.21
C VAL A 68 -5.22 -7.19 -23.88
N VAL A 69 -4.09 -7.11 -23.20
CA VAL A 69 -2.86 -6.52 -23.75
C VAL A 69 -2.30 -7.36 -24.91
N MET A 70 -2.30 -8.69 -24.78
CA MET A 70 -1.91 -9.59 -25.88
C MET A 70 -2.79 -9.41 -27.12
N LEU A 71 -4.10 -9.31 -26.92
CA LEU A 71 -5.07 -9.08 -28.00
C LEU A 71 -4.80 -7.73 -28.68
N LEU A 72 -4.53 -6.67 -27.90
CA LEU A 72 -4.20 -5.35 -28.43
C LEU A 72 -2.92 -5.37 -29.28
N VAL A 73 -1.85 -6.00 -28.81
CA VAL A 73 -0.59 -6.15 -29.55
C VAL A 73 -0.83 -6.93 -30.84
N PHE A 74 -1.55 -8.04 -30.77
CA PHE A 74 -1.86 -8.87 -31.95
C PHE A 74 -2.71 -8.11 -32.98
N ALA A 75 -3.78 -7.44 -32.54
CA ALA A 75 -4.65 -6.65 -33.42
C ALA A 75 -3.88 -5.52 -34.11
N THR A 76 -2.99 -4.82 -33.36
CA THR A 76 -2.12 -3.78 -33.92
C THR A 76 -1.16 -4.34 -34.96
N GLY A 77 -0.55 -5.50 -34.67
CA GLY A 77 0.37 -6.15 -35.59
C GLY A 77 -0.33 -6.62 -36.88
N VAL A 78 -1.53 -7.19 -36.78
CA VAL A 78 -2.33 -7.58 -37.97
C VAL A 78 -2.69 -6.35 -38.79
N LEU A 79 -3.20 -5.28 -38.16
CA LEU A 79 -3.57 -4.05 -38.86
C LEU A 79 -2.36 -3.45 -39.58
N PHE A 80 -1.21 -3.37 -38.93
CA PHE A 80 0.01 -2.85 -39.52
C PHE A 80 0.54 -3.76 -40.63
N GLY A 81 0.44 -5.08 -40.48
CA GLY A 81 0.86 -6.05 -41.49
C GLY A 81 0.03 -5.99 -42.77
N VAL A 82 -1.27 -5.74 -42.67
CA VAL A 82 -2.17 -5.58 -43.81
C VAL A 82 -1.99 -4.24 -44.50
N THR A 83 -1.71 -3.18 -43.74
CA THR A 83 -1.68 -1.80 -44.29
C THR A 83 -0.30 -1.34 -44.72
N VAL A 84 0.79 -1.86 -44.16
CA VAL A 84 2.13 -1.33 -44.36
C VAL A 84 3.14 -2.40 -44.78
N GLN A 85 3.54 -3.30 -43.90
CA GLN A 85 4.61 -4.26 -44.17
C GLN A 85 4.50 -5.56 -43.34
N PRO A 86 4.12 -6.68 -43.94
CA PRO A 86 3.78 -7.90 -43.21
C PRO A 86 4.98 -8.52 -42.45
N VAL A 87 6.18 -8.52 -43.02
CA VAL A 87 7.34 -9.13 -42.39
C VAL A 87 7.77 -8.37 -41.13
N PHE A 88 7.84 -7.04 -41.23
CA PHE A 88 8.15 -6.19 -40.06
C PHE A 88 7.06 -6.30 -38.99
N ALA A 89 5.79 -6.25 -39.37
CA ALA A 89 4.68 -6.38 -38.45
C ALA A 89 4.68 -7.72 -37.70
N ALA A 90 4.97 -8.82 -38.39
CA ALA A 90 5.09 -10.14 -37.76
C ALA A 90 6.25 -10.19 -36.75
N ALA A 91 7.45 -9.68 -37.13
CA ALA A 91 8.61 -9.63 -36.26
C ALA A 91 8.36 -8.73 -35.04
N TRP A 92 7.74 -7.57 -35.23
CA TRP A 92 7.34 -6.67 -34.16
C TRP A 92 6.34 -7.30 -33.19
N THR A 93 5.29 -7.93 -33.73
CA THR A 93 4.25 -8.60 -32.91
C THR A 93 4.87 -9.69 -32.06
N PHE A 94 5.72 -10.54 -32.67
CA PHE A 94 6.39 -11.61 -31.94
C PHE A 94 7.31 -11.06 -30.85
N GLY A 95 8.14 -10.06 -31.16
CA GLY A 95 9.05 -9.42 -30.19
C GLY A 95 8.32 -8.76 -29.03
N THR A 96 7.24 -8.03 -29.32
CA THR A 96 6.43 -7.34 -28.31
C THR A 96 5.68 -8.32 -27.41
N LEU A 97 5.11 -9.42 -27.98
CA LEU A 97 4.49 -10.49 -27.22
C LEU A 97 5.51 -11.24 -26.34
N LEU A 98 6.74 -11.45 -26.83
CA LEU A 98 7.80 -12.05 -26.03
C LEU A 98 8.17 -11.16 -24.82
N VAL A 99 8.35 -9.86 -25.01
CA VAL A 99 8.60 -8.91 -23.91
C VAL A 99 7.44 -8.90 -22.93
N HIS A 100 6.21 -8.88 -23.43
CA HIS A 100 5.00 -8.97 -22.58
C HIS A 100 4.98 -10.27 -21.77
N GLY A 101 5.32 -11.40 -22.38
CA GLY A 101 5.43 -12.69 -21.69
C GLY A 101 6.47 -12.68 -20.56
N ILE A 102 7.62 -12.02 -20.79
CA ILE A 102 8.67 -11.83 -19.77
C ILE A 102 8.12 -10.98 -18.61
N ILE A 103 7.36 -9.91 -18.88
CA ILE A 103 6.73 -9.09 -17.86
C ILE A 103 5.78 -9.94 -17.01
N VAL A 104 4.86 -10.69 -17.63
CA VAL A 104 3.88 -11.53 -16.94
C VAL A 104 4.58 -12.62 -16.13
N HIS A 105 5.60 -13.28 -16.69
CA HIS A 105 6.41 -14.25 -15.96
C HIS A 105 7.10 -13.64 -14.73
N THR A 106 7.64 -12.44 -14.87
CA THR A 106 8.29 -11.71 -13.78
C THR A 106 7.26 -11.32 -12.68
N CYS A 107 6.05 -10.90 -13.08
CA CYS A 107 4.95 -10.63 -12.15
C CYS A 107 4.54 -11.91 -11.40
N THR A 108 4.36 -13.02 -12.10
CA THR A 108 4.03 -14.32 -11.48
C THR A 108 5.11 -14.78 -10.51
N LYS A 109 6.37 -14.61 -10.87
CA LYS A 109 7.49 -14.93 -9.99
C LYS A 109 7.46 -14.07 -8.71
N TYR A 110 7.22 -12.78 -8.85
CA TYR A 110 7.11 -11.87 -7.71
C TYR A 110 5.94 -12.25 -6.77
N LEU A 111 4.78 -12.59 -7.33
CA LEU A 111 3.59 -12.96 -6.55
C LEU A 111 3.77 -14.28 -5.77
N ASN A 112 4.58 -15.20 -6.30
CA ASN A 112 4.88 -16.49 -5.68
C ASN A 112 6.07 -16.42 -4.70
N GLU A 113 6.79 -15.31 -4.62
CA GLU A 113 7.95 -15.17 -3.74
C GLU A 113 7.50 -14.94 -2.28
N PRO A 114 8.10 -15.63 -1.30
CA PRO A 114 7.76 -15.43 0.11
C PRO A 114 7.98 -13.98 0.53
N ALA A 115 7.13 -13.45 1.41
CA ALA A 115 7.10 -12.05 1.82
C ALA A 115 8.43 -11.48 2.37
N PHE A 116 9.38 -12.33 2.73
CA PHE A 116 10.66 -11.97 3.33
C PHE A 116 11.88 -12.13 2.40
N ALA A 117 11.71 -12.67 1.18
CA ALA A 117 12.83 -13.16 0.37
C ALA A 117 13.50 -12.10 -0.54
N GLY A 118 12.95 -10.90 -0.73
CA GLY A 118 13.48 -9.97 -1.72
C GLY A 118 13.52 -8.49 -1.31
N SER A 119 14.50 -7.76 -1.85
CA SER A 119 14.55 -6.29 -1.73
C SER A 119 13.51 -5.66 -2.64
N THR A 120 12.52 -4.96 -2.07
CA THR A 120 11.48 -4.18 -2.77
C THR A 120 12.07 -3.26 -3.85
N ARG A 121 13.24 -2.65 -3.56
CA ARG A 121 13.95 -1.79 -4.51
C ARG A 121 14.38 -2.53 -5.77
N LYS A 122 14.90 -3.78 -5.65
CA LYS A 122 15.32 -4.57 -6.82
C LYS A 122 14.13 -4.93 -7.71
N TRP A 123 13.00 -5.30 -7.12
CA TRP A 123 11.79 -5.61 -7.87
C TRP A 123 11.20 -4.39 -8.56
N ARG A 124 11.19 -3.22 -7.89
CA ARG A 124 10.78 -1.96 -8.50
C ARG A 124 11.61 -1.64 -9.74
N VAL A 125 12.95 -1.70 -9.64
CA VAL A 125 13.84 -1.43 -10.77
C VAL A 125 13.60 -2.41 -11.93
N ARG A 126 13.40 -3.70 -11.64
CA ARG A 126 13.08 -4.69 -12.69
C ARG A 126 11.79 -4.35 -13.42
N PHE A 127 10.73 -4.02 -12.71
CA PHE A 127 9.45 -3.65 -13.33
C PHE A 127 9.59 -2.38 -14.18
N VAL A 128 10.24 -1.34 -13.67
CA VAL A 128 10.48 -0.10 -14.42
C VAL A 128 11.29 -0.35 -15.68
N LEU A 129 12.35 -1.17 -15.61
CA LEU A 129 13.16 -1.51 -16.80
C LEU A 129 12.38 -2.32 -17.83
N LEU A 130 11.56 -3.28 -17.39
CA LEU A 130 10.72 -4.06 -18.30
C LEU A 130 9.65 -3.20 -18.98
N ASP A 131 9.04 -2.27 -18.24
CA ASP A 131 8.08 -1.33 -18.80
C ASP A 131 8.75 -0.35 -19.78
N LEU A 132 9.99 0.09 -19.51
CA LEU A 132 10.76 0.89 -20.45
C LEU A 132 11.02 0.13 -21.76
N ILE A 133 11.46 -1.13 -21.67
CA ILE A 133 11.69 -1.99 -22.85
C ILE A 133 10.39 -2.17 -23.62
N TYR A 134 9.27 -2.39 -22.92
CA TYR A 134 7.96 -2.51 -23.54
C TYR A 134 7.53 -1.23 -24.28
N GLY A 135 7.75 -0.04 -23.67
CA GLY A 135 7.53 1.24 -24.33
C GLY A 135 8.39 1.43 -25.57
N LEU A 136 9.66 1.02 -25.53
CA LEU A 136 10.55 1.04 -26.69
C LEU A 136 10.06 0.11 -27.82
N CYS A 137 9.49 -1.06 -27.51
CA CYS A 137 8.87 -1.91 -28.52
C CYS A 137 7.70 -1.20 -29.24
N TRP A 138 6.84 -0.50 -28.51
CA TRP A 138 5.76 0.29 -29.10
C TRP A 138 6.30 1.46 -29.95
N THR A 139 7.39 2.08 -29.52
CA THR A 139 8.03 3.17 -30.26
C THR A 139 8.44 2.73 -31.67
N THR A 140 8.96 1.51 -31.83
CA THR A 140 9.47 1.04 -33.14
C THR A 140 8.38 0.95 -34.22
N ILE A 141 7.13 0.56 -33.87
CA ILE A 141 6.04 0.52 -34.86
C ILE A 141 5.51 1.90 -35.19
N LEU A 142 5.55 2.84 -34.24
CA LEU A 142 5.00 4.18 -34.40
C LEU A 142 5.90 5.11 -35.22
N ILE A 143 7.20 4.88 -35.24
CA ILE A 143 8.18 5.68 -36.00
C ILE A 143 8.55 5.04 -37.36
N HIS A 144 7.90 3.93 -37.76
CA HIS A 144 8.23 3.26 -39.00
C HIS A 144 7.98 4.16 -40.24
N PRO A 145 8.92 4.25 -41.19
CA PRO A 145 8.86 5.24 -42.27
C PRO A 145 7.70 5.11 -43.25
N ALA A 146 7.04 3.95 -43.31
CA ALA A 146 6.02 3.64 -44.32
C ALA A 146 4.65 4.36 -44.13
N GLY A 147 4.52 5.26 -43.17
CA GLY A 147 3.24 5.80 -42.79
C GLY A 147 3.19 7.34 -42.63
N TYR A 148 3.76 8.13 -43.54
CA TYR A 148 3.83 9.58 -43.39
C TYR A 148 2.63 10.38 -43.95
N ASP A 149 1.54 9.72 -44.33
CA ASP A 149 0.32 10.40 -44.79
C ASP A 149 -0.57 10.91 -43.63
N LEU A 150 -1.51 11.80 -43.94
CA LEU A 150 -2.41 12.45 -42.96
C LEU A 150 -3.22 11.41 -42.13
N VAL A 151 -3.65 10.32 -42.78
CA VAL A 151 -4.35 9.19 -42.15
C VAL A 151 -3.45 8.49 -41.12
N SER A 152 -2.17 8.35 -41.40
CA SER A 152 -1.16 7.78 -40.55
C SER A 152 -0.87 8.67 -39.32
N SER A 153 -0.97 9.98 -39.43
CA SER A 153 -0.80 10.91 -38.27
C SER A 153 -1.91 10.74 -37.25
N ASN A 154 -3.16 10.67 -37.73
CA ASN A 154 -4.31 10.41 -36.83
C ASN A 154 -4.23 9.03 -36.17
N PHE A 155 -3.81 8.02 -36.92
CA PHE A 155 -3.59 6.67 -36.39
C PHE A 155 -2.48 6.67 -35.30
N MET A 156 -1.36 7.34 -35.55
CA MET A 156 -0.28 7.46 -34.54
C MET A 156 -0.75 8.11 -33.26
N MET A 157 -1.51 9.21 -33.35
CA MET A 157 -2.06 9.92 -32.20
C MET A 157 -3.05 9.04 -31.43
N PHE A 158 -3.94 8.34 -32.14
CA PHE A 158 -4.91 7.43 -31.54
C PHE A 158 -4.20 6.27 -30.82
N MET A 159 -3.23 5.63 -31.46
CA MET A 159 -2.47 4.54 -30.86
C MET A 159 -1.64 5.01 -29.67
N MET A 160 -1.02 6.20 -29.75
CA MET A 160 -0.32 6.80 -28.62
C MET A 160 -1.27 7.00 -27.43
N LEU A 161 -2.43 7.62 -27.69
CA LEU A 161 -3.43 7.87 -26.63
C LEU A 161 -3.85 6.55 -25.96
N LEU A 162 -4.11 5.51 -26.77
CA LEU A 162 -4.51 4.19 -26.28
C LEU A 162 -3.39 3.56 -25.44
N ILE A 163 -2.13 3.58 -25.90
CA ILE A 163 -0.99 3.02 -25.18
C ILE A 163 -0.77 3.76 -23.87
N VAL A 164 -0.79 5.10 -23.90
CA VAL A 164 -0.59 5.93 -22.70
C VAL A 164 -1.70 5.70 -21.70
N ALA A 165 -2.96 5.68 -22.14
CA ALA A 165 -4.11 5.42 -21.28
C ALA A 165 -4.06 4.03 -20.63
N VAL A 166 -3.86 2.98 -21.42
CA VAL A 166 -3.79 1.60 -20.92
C VAL A 166 -2.60 1.42 -19.97
N SER A 167 -1.41 1.90 -20.34
CA SER A 167 -0.21 1.77 -19.51
C SER A 167 -0.34 2.53 -18.19
N SER A 168 -0.93 3.74 -18.21
CA SER A 168 -1.16 4.52 -17.00
C SER A 168 -2.15 3.86 -16.05
N MET A 169 -3.19 3.21 -16.56
CA MET A 169 -4.14 2.44 -15.74
C MET A 169 -3.49 1.18 -15.15
N LEU A 170 -2.76 0.42 -15.98
CA LEU A 170 -2.13 -0.83 -15.56
C LEU A 170 -1.01 -0.63 -14.54
N ALA A 171 -0.31 0.48 -14.61
CA ALA A 171 0.82 0.79 -13.74
C ALA A 171 0.50 1.90 -12.71
N SER A 172 -0.78 2.18 -12.43
CA SER A 172 -1.22 3.24 -11.52
C SER A 172 -0.68 3.10 -10.09
N SER A 173 -0.44 1.88 -9.62
CA SER A 173 0.21 1.63 -8.32
C SER A 173 1.73 1.92 -8.32
N LEU A 174 2.36 2.03 -9.51
CA LEU A 174 3.78 2.33 -9.68
C LEU A 174 3.97 3.41 -10.78
N PRO A 175 3.74 4.71 -10.49
CA PRO A 175 3.73 5.78 -11.52
C PRO A 175 5.03 5.89 -12.34
N ILE A 176 6.18 5.60 -11.71
CA ILE A 176 7.47 5.59 -12.40
C ILE A 176 7.50 4.54 -13.52
N ALA A 177 6.88 3.37 -13.33
CA ALA A 177 6.78 2.33 -14.34
C ALA A 177 5.82 2.73 -15.46
N ALA A 178 4.68 3.38 -15.12
CA ALA A 178 3.78 3.94 -16.11
C ALA A 178 4.52 4.93 -17.03
N PHE A 179 5.23 5.89 -16.43
CA PHE A 179 6.01 6.89 -17.17
C PHE A 179 7.13 6.23 -18.01
N ALA A 180 7.83 5.23 -17.49
CA ALA A 180 8.84 4.49 -18.23
C ALA A 180 8.29 3.79 -19.49
N ALA A 181 7.03 3.30 -19.43
CA ALA A 181 6.38 2.67 -20.58
C ALA A 181 5.91 3.68 -21.64
N THR A 182 5.50 4.89 -21.23
CA THR A 182 4.82 5.86 -22.12
C THR A 182 5.74 6.96 -22.63
N ALA A 183 6.70 7.42 -21.85
CA ALA A 183 7.59 8.51 -22.24
C ALA A 183 8.39 8.25 -23.54
N PRO A 184 8.94 7.06 -23.82
CA PRO A 184 9.62 6.81 -25.09
C PRO A 184 8.68 6.95 -26.29
N VAL A 185 7.44 6.48 -26.18
CA VAL A 185 6.41 6.55 -27.21
C VAL A 185 6.05 8.02 -27.50
N THR A 186 5.76 8.77 -26.45
CA THR A 186 5.40 10.19 -26.56
C THR A 186 6.57 11.02 -27.12
N ALA A 187 7.78 10.78 -26.63
CA ALA A 187 8.96 11.49 -27.12
C ALA A 187 9.20 11.23 -28.60
N ALA A 188 9.11 9.97 -29.06
CA ALA A 188 9.33 9.63 -30.47
C ALA A 188 8.26 10.25 -31.36
N ILE A 189 7.00 10.25 -30.97
CA ILE A 189 5.90 10.88 -31.72
C ILE A 189 6.05 12.38 -31.76
N ALA A 190 6.35 13.03 -30.63
CA ALA A 190 6.57 14.46 -30.56
C ALA A 190 7.75 14.90 -31.46
N VAL A 191 8.88 14.18 -31.41
CA VAL A 191 10.03 14.44 -32.30
C VAL A 191 9.64 14.27 -33.76
N ASN A 192 8.92 13.18 -34.11
CA ASN A 192 8.46 12.95 -35.48
C ASN A 192 7.61 14.11 -36.01
N PHE A 193 6.66 14.61 -35.22
CA PHE A 193 5.85 15.77 -35.61
C PHE A 193 6.66 17.06 -35.70
N ILE A 194 7.56 17.34 -34.78
CA ILE A 194 8.43 18.52 -34.81
C ILE A 194 9.30 18.52 -36.07
N MET A 195 9.85 17.37 -36.47
CA MET A 195 10.69 17.25 -37.67
C MET A 195 9.96 17.49 -38.99
N ARG A 196 8.61 17.39 -39.00
CA ARG A 196 7.79 17.74 -40.21
C ARG A 196 7.78 19.24 -40.51
N GLY A 197 8.01 20.09 -39.56
CA GLY A 197 8.13 21.53 -39.73
C GLY A 197 6.83 22.29 -40.11
N THR A 198 5.67 21.63 -40.07
CA THR A 198 4.38 22.25 -40.37
C THR A 198 3.68 22.71 -39.11
N PHE A 199 2.86 23.77 -39.24
CA PHE A 199 2.13 24.33 -38.10
C PHE A 199 1.22 23.31 -37.42
N ASP A 200 0.50 22.51 -38.23
CA ASP A 200 -0.37 21.43 -37.72
C ASP A 200 0.41 20.36 -36.95
N ALA A 201 1.62 20.02 -37.44
CA ALA A 201 2.46 19.04 -36.76
C ALA A 201 2.98 19.57 -35.40
N TYR A 202 3.28 20.86 -35.29
CA TYR A 202 3.63 21.45 -33.97
C TYR A 202 2.48 21.38 -32.99
N ILE A 203 1.24 21.61 -33.45
CA ILE A 203 0.03 21.44 -32.61
C ILE A 203 -0.10 19.98 -32.13
N LEU A 204 0.10 19.00 -33.03
CA LEU A 204 0.05 17.58 -32.68
C LEU A 204 1.15 17.17 -31.70
N ALA A 205 2.37 17.70 -31.86
CA ALA A 205 3.46 17.51 -30.91
C ALA A 205 3.12 18.05 -29.50
N LEU A 206 2.56 19.26 -29.45
CA LEU A 206 2.12 19.87 -28.19
C LEU A 206 1.01 19.03 -27.54
N LEU A 207 0.04 18.58 -28.34
CA LEU A 207 -1.06 17.73 -27.86
C LEU A 207 -0.54 16.38 -27.31
N ALA A 208 0.45 15.78 -27.97
CA ALA A 208 1.08 14.55 -27.49
C ALA A 208 1.74 14.74 -26.11
N ILE A 209 2.53 15.81 -25.95
CA ILE A 209 3.18 16.16 -24.67
C ILE A 209 2.13 16.48 -23.58
N ALA A 210 1.09 17.22 -23.92
CA ALA A 210 0.01 17.54 -22.98
C ALA A 210 -0.74 16.29 -22.53
N THR A 211 -0.97 15.34 -23.45
CA THR A 211 -1.58 14.03 -23.16
C THR A 211 -0.74 13.24 -22.16
N GLU A 212 0.57 13.15 -22.39
CA GLU A 212 1.49 12.48 -21.45
C GLU A 212 1.44 13.14 -20.06
N GLY A 213 1.52 14.46 -20.01
CA GLY A 213 1.41 15.23 -18.76
C GLY A 213 0.10 14.95 -18.01
N TYR A 214 -1.03 14.91 -18.73
CA TYR A 214 -2.33 14.60 -18.14
C TYR A 214 -2.36 13.19 -17.54
N PHE A 215 -1.91 12.17 -18.27
CA PHE A 215 -1.90 10.80 -17.77
C PHE A 215 -0.87 10.56 -16.66
N ALA A 216 0.26 11.27 -16.68
CA ALA A 216 1.22 11.24 -15.57
C ALA A 216 0.61 11.81 -14.28
N LEU A 217 -0.12 12.94 -14.36
CA LEU A 217 -0.89 13.49 -13.24
C LEU A 217 -1.98 12.55 -12.77
N LEU A 218 -2.70 11.91 -13.70
CA LEU A 218 -3.73 10.93 -13.37
C LEU A 218 -3.14 9.71 -12.65
N ALA A 219 -2.05 9.14 -13.16
CA ALA A 219 -1.35 8.04 -12.52
C ALA A 219 -0.86 8.40 -11.11
N HIS A 220 -0.34 9.62 -10.94
CA HIS A 220 0.05 10.12 -9.61
C HIS A 220 -1.15 10.26 -8.66
N ARG A 221 -2.27 10.77 -9.12
CA ARG A 221 -3.51 10.86 -8.32
C ARG A 221 -4.04 9.48 -7.93
N LEU A 222 -4.07 8.54 -8.86
CA LEU A 222 -4.50 7.16 -8.58
C LEU A 222 -3.57 6.50 -7.56
N HIS A 223 -2.27 6.70 -7.68
CA HIS A 223 -1.29 6.23 -6.70
C HIS A 223 -1.53 6.81 -5.30
N SER A 224 -1.74 8.12 -5.18
CA SER A 224 -2.02 8.76 -3.89
C SER A 224 -3.32 8.27 -3.26
N THR A 225 -4.37 8.05 -4.05
CA THR A 225 -5.64 7.47 -3.58
C THR A 225 -5.45 6.02 -3.11
N THR A 226 -4.65 5.24 -3.82
CA THR A 226 -4.32 3.87 -3.41
C THR A 226 -3.56 3.85 -2.08
N LEU A 227 -2.58 4.73 -1.90
CA LEU A 227 -1.86 4.89 -0.64
C LEU A 227 -2.79 5.27 0.50
N ALA A 228 -3.65 6.27 0.32
CA ALA A 228 -4.62 6.69 1.33
C ALA A 228 -5.57 5.54 1.73
N THR A 229 -5.97 4.71 0.76
CA THR A 229 -6.81 3.54 1.01
C THR A 229 -6.06 2.47 1.83
N LEU A 230 -4.77 2.25 1.54
CA LEU A 230 -3.94 1.31 2.30
C LEU A 230 -3.71 1.80 3.74
N GLU A 231 -3.47 3.10 3.92
CA GLU A 231 -3.33 3.73 5.24
C GLU A 231 -4.61 3.59 6.07
N ALA A 232 -5.77 3.92 5.48
CA ALA A 232 -7.07 3.78 6.13
C ALA A 232 -7.41 2.32 6.51
N ARG A 233 -7.05 1.35 5.65
CA ARG A 233 -7.20 -0.08 5.98
C ARG A 233 -6.31 -0.48 7.15
N ALA A 234 -5.05 -0.08 7.14
CA ALA A 234 -4.12 -0.40 8.22
C ALA A 234 -4.55 0.22 9.57
N GLU A 235 -5.11 1.43 9.56
CA GLU A 235 -5.69 2.07 10.74
C GLU A 235 -6.92 1.32 11.24
N LYS A 236 -7.82 0.95 10.34
CA LYS A 236 -9.01 0.16 10.67
C LYS A 236 -8.63 -1.19 11.31
N ASP A 237 -7.67 -1.90 10.74
CA ASP A 237 -7.22 -3.19 11.27
C ASP A 237 -6.59 -3.05 12.68
N ALA A 238 -5.84 -1.96 12.91
CA ALA A 238 -5.29 -1.63 14.22
C ALA A 238 -6.40 -1.36 15.26
N LEU A 239 -7.43 -0.58 14.88
CA LEU A 239 -8.58 -0.28 15.76
C LEU A 239 -9.40 -1.53 16.07
N ILE A 240 -9.59 -2.42 15.10
CA ILE A 240 -10.27 -3.72 15.34
C ILE A 240 -9.48 -4.53 16.37
N GLY A 241 -8.16 -4.62 16.24
CA GLY A 241 -7.33 -5.33 17.20
C GLY A 241 -7.40 -4.74 18.63
N GLU A 242 -7.41 -3.40 18.75
CA GLU A 242 -7.58 -2.73 20.06
C GLU A 242 -8.97 -3.02 20.66
N LEU A 243 -10.02 -3.00 19.83
CA LEU A 243 -11.38 -3.30 20.26
C LEU A 243 -11.52 -4.74 20.76
N GLU A 244 -10.97 -5.71 20.01
CA GLU A 244 -10.95 -7.13 20.40
C GLU A 244 -10.23 -7.34 21.73
N GLN A 245 -9.06 -6.71 21.91
CA GLN A 245 -8.32 -6.77 23.16
C GLN A 245 -9.10 -6.15 24.33
N SER A 246 -9.72 -4.99 24.12
CA SER A 246 -10.55 -4.31 25.15
C SER A 246 -11.76 -5.15 25.54
N LYS A 247 -12.41 -5.78 24.54
CA LYS A 247 -13.54 -6.69 24.76
C LYS A 247 -13.11 -7.91 25.59
N ALA A 248 -12.00 -8.54 25.24
CA ALA A 248 -11.49 -9.69 26.00
C ALA A 248 -11.22 -9.36 27.49
N ILE A 249 -10.60 -8.18 27.74
CA ILE A 249 -10.37 -7.69 29.11
C ILE A 249 -11.68 -7.45 29.86
N SER A 250 -12.69 -6.85 29.19
CA SER A 250 -14.00 -6.58 29.78
C SER A 250 -14.75 -7.88 30.11
N ASP A 251 -14.75 -8.85 29.20
CA ASP A 251 -15.38 -10.14 29.39
C ASP A 251 -14.73 -10.92 30.55
N GLU A 252 -13.41 -10.88 30.67
CA GLU A 252 -12.70 -11.50 31.81
C GLU A 252 -13.06 -10.81 33.14
N ALA A 253 -13.11 -9.48 33.16
CA ALA A 253 -13.52 -8.74 34.37
C ALA A 253 -14.97 -9.07 34.78
N ARG A 254 -15.88 -9.20 33.80
CA ARG A 254 -17.27 -9.59 34.04
C ARG A 254 -17.35 -11.01 34.62
N HIS A 255 -16.63 -11.98 34.07
CA HIS A 255 -16.60 -13.35 34.58
C HIS A 255 -16.08 -13.42 36.03
N ARG A 256 -15.03 -12.64 36.35
CA ARG A 256 -14.52 -12.55 37.72
C ARG A 256 -15.56 -11.96 38.68
N ALA A 257 -16.27 -10.90 38.27
CA ALA A 257 -17.32 -10.28 39.07
C ALA A 257 -18.53 -11.21 39.26
N GLU A 258 -18.95 -11.94 38.23
CA GLU A 258 -20.04 -12.93 38.32
C GLU A 258 -19.66 -14.08 39.28
N SER A 259 -18.43 -14.60 39.17
CA SER A 259 -17.93 -15.66 40.06
C SER A 259 -17.87 -15.21 41.52
N ALA A 260 -17.38 -13.99 41.75
CA ALA A 260 -17.36 -13.40 43.11
C ALA A 260 -18.77 -13.19 43.68
N ASN A 261 -19.73 -12.78 42.86
CA ASN A 261 -21.11 -12.59 43.27
C ASN A 261 -21.78 -13.92 43.62
N VAL A 262 -21.56 -14.97 42.84
CA VAL A 262 -22.04 -16.34 43.14
C VAL A 262 -21.44 -16.86 44.45
N ALA A 263 -20.13 -16.67 44.67
CA ALA A 263 -19.48 -17.06 45.92
C ALA A 263 -20.04 -16.30 47.12
N LYS A 264 -20.24 -14.99 47.00
CA LYS A 264 -20.87 -14.14 48.01
C LYS A 264 -22.32 -14.61 48.37
N SER A 265 -23.11 -14.92 47.35
CA SER A 265 -24.50 -15.37 47.54
C SER A 265 -24.52 -16.74 48.24
N ARG A 266 -23.66 -17.67 47.92
CA ARG A 266 -23.53 -18.96 48.59
C ARG A 266 -23.11 -18.79 50.06
N PHE A 267 -22.12 -17.93 50.32
CA PHE A 267 -21.65 -17.62 51.66
C PHE A 267 -22.80 -17.04 52.54
N LEU A 268 -23.54 -16.07 52.01
CA LEU A 268 -24.69 -15.46 52.75
C LEU A 268 -25.79 -16.48 53.01
N ALA A 269 -26.13 -17.35 52.07
CA ALA A 269 -27.11 -18.42 52.26
C ALA A 269 -26.69 -19.41 53.34
N GLN A 270 -25.43 -19.82 53.36
CA GLN A 270 -24.87 -20.72 54.37
C GLN A 270 -24.86 -20.06 55.75
N MET A 271 -24.36 -18.84 55.84
CA MET A 271 -24.38 -18.09 57.11
C MET A 271 -25.78 -17.89 57.66
N SER A 272 -26.77 -17.59 56.80
CA SER A 272 -28.17 -17.47 57.22
C SER A 272 -28.72 -18.77 57.81
N HIS A 273 -28.33 -19.93 57.20
CA HIS A 273 -28.75 -21.24 57.71
C HIS A 273 -28.04 -21.62 59.02
N GLU A 274 -26.73 -21.33 59.13
CA GLU A 274 -25.97 -21.59 60.37
C GLU A 274 -26.39 -20.69 61.54
N LEU A 275 -26.83 -19.45 61.28
CA LEU A 275 -27.37 -18.56 62.31
C LEU A 275 -28.81 -18.93 62.74
N ARG A 276 -29.65 -19.41 61.81
CA ARG A 276 -31.03 -19.78 62.10
C ARG A 276 -31.10 -20.99 63.05
N THR A 277 -30.21 -21.97 62.93
CA THR A 277 -30.20 -23.19 63.73
C THR A 277 -30.02 -22.90 65.24
N PRO A 278 -28.98 -22.18 65.72
CA PRO A 278 -28.83 -21.87 67.13
C PRO A 278 -29.88 -20.88 67.61
N LEU A 279 -30.37 -19.94 66.76
CA LEU A 279 -31.40 -19.01 67.12
C LEU A 279 -32.75 -19.72 67.40
N ASN A 280 -33.13 -20.70 66.56
CA ASN A 280 -34.32 -21.54 66.81
C ASN A 280 -34.16 -22.42 68.05
N ALA A 281 -32.98 -22.93 68.36
CA ALA A 281 -32.72 -23.63 69.57
C ALA A 281 -32.93 -22.75 70.86
N ILE A 282 -32.38 -21.54 70.82
CA ILE A 282 -32.54 -20.55 71.92
C ILE A 282 -33.99 -20.18 72.08
N LEU A 283 -34.75 -19.92 71.02
CA LEU A 283 -36.16 -19.62 71.04
C LEU A 283 -36.99 -20.78 71.63
N GLY A 284 -36.73 -22.00 71.17
CA GLY A 284 -37.38 -23.21 71.68
C GLY A 284 -37.09 -23.46 73.15
N PHE A 285 -35.91 -23.26 73.66
CA PHE A 285 -35.56 -23.35 75.06
C PHE A 285 -36.27 -22.23 75.89
N SER A 286 -36.38 -21.03 75.36
CA SER A 286 -37.07 -19.91 76.01
C SER A 286 -38.56 -20.14 76.11
N GLU A 287 -39.22 -20.85 75.16
CA GLU A 287 -40.65 -21.23 75.26
C GLU A 287 -40.89 -22.33 76.26
N VAL A 288 -39.95 -23.26 76.46
CA VAL A 288 -40.11 -24.36 77.45
C VAL A 288 -39.90 -23.90 78.89
N MET A 289 -39.25 -22.74 79.09
CA MET A 289 -39.04 -22.15 80.42
C MET A 289 -40.09 -21.15 80.85
N LYS A 290 -41.13 -20.94 80.06
CA LYS A 290 -42.33 -20.19 80.44
C LYS A 290 -43.41 -21.09 80.98
#